data_4629aa2e5cde623d78dbfb28ef1d9c48
#
_entry.id   4629aa2e5cde623d78dbfb28ef1d9c48
#
_cell.length_a   1.000
_cell.length_b   1.000
_cell.length_c   1.000
_cell.angle_alpha   90.00
_cell.angle_beta   90.00
_cell.angle_gamma   90.00
#
_symmetry.space_group_name_H-M   'P 1'
#
loop_
_entity.id
_entity.type
_entity.pdbx_description
1 polymer ?
#
loop_
_entity_poly.entity_id
_entity_poly.type
_entity_poly.pdbx_seq_one_letter_code
_entity_poly.pdbx_strand_id
1 'polypeptide(L)'
;LRVAQRLLARGDEVWALRRHPPMLDHGAIHWLSADLTQPESLRNLPRGITRLVYLPTPDRREPAAYRATFVDGLQHLLDALGRQSLQRVLLVSSSAVYGEQGGHWVDEHTPAVPRGFNGAVLLEAEQLLAAQPVTSIVLRLAGLYGPGRLQLLERLRAGRAAVPRTLPHWANRIHVDDAAAAIVHLLAL
;
A
#
# COMPACT_ATOMS: atom_id res chain seq x y z
N LEU A 1 6.60 -8.14 -4.27
CA LEU A 1 7.75 -8.64 -5.01
C LEU A 1 8.26 -7.65 -6.08
N ARG A 2 7.40 -7.10 -6.98
CA ARG A 2 7.81 -6.20 -8.08
C ARG A 2 8.60 -4.96 -7.62
N VAL A 3 8.15 -4.32 -6.54
CA VAL A 3 8.86 -3.17 -5.93
C VAL A 3 10.24 -3.62 -5.44
N ALA A 4 10.30 -4.72 -4.68
CA ALA A 4 11.55 -5.24 -4.14
C ALA A 4 12.58 -5.56 -5.25
N GLN A 5 12.14 -6.24 -6.31
CA GLN A 5 13.02 -6.55 -7.46
C GLN A 5 13.55 -5.29 -8.16
N ARG A 6 12.73 -4.24 -8.29
CA ARG A 6 13.17 -2.96 -8.89
C ARG A 6 14.14 -2.20 -7.99
N LEU A 7 13.97 -2.26 -6.67
CA LEU A 7 14.91 -1.67 -5.71
C LEU A 7 16.26 -2.40 -5.75
N LEU A 8 16.25 -3.73 -5.73
CA LEU A 8 17.47 -4.54 -5.91
C LEU A 8 18.23 -4.20 -7.21
N ALA A 9 17.49 -4.07 -8.33
CA ALA A 9 18.11 -3.71 -9.62
C ALA A 9 18.76 -2.31 -9.62
N ARG A 10 18.44 -1.47 -8.63
CA ARG A 10 19.07 -0.17 -8.38
C ARG A 10 20.26 -0.24 -7.42
N GLY A 11 20.55 -1.42 -6.86
CA GLY A 11 21.59 -1.61 -5.86
C GLY A 11 21.17 -1.36 -4.42
N ASP A 12 19.86 -1.22 -4.15
CA ASP A 12 19.37 -1.11 -2.78
C ASP A 12 19.44 -2.45 -2.06
N GLU A 13 19.80 -2.45 -0.78
CA GLU A 13 19.59 -3.59 0.12
C GLU A 13 18.12 -3.64 0.51
N VAL A 14 17.47 -4.80 0.30
CA VAL A 14 16.01 -4.91 0.42
C VAL A 14 15.62 -5.95 1.45
N TRP A 15 14.89 -5.49 2.47
CA TRP A 15 14.25 -6.32 3.48
C TRP A 15 12.74 -6.37 3.21
N ALA A 16 12.19 -7.58 3.07
CA ALA A 16 10.77 -7.78 2.77
C ALA A 16 10.08 -8.55 3.89
N LEU A 17 9.07 -7.92 4.50
CA LEU A 17 8.32 -8.50 5.62
C LEU A 17 7.06 -9.18 5.12
N ARG A 18 6.85 -10.42 5.54
CA ARG A 18 5.64 -11.22 5.31
C ARG A 18 5.42 -12.18 6.48
N ARG A 19 4.15 -12.54 6.74
CA ARG A 19 3.82 -13.61 7.71
C ARG A 19 4.36 -14.97 7.27
N HIS A 20 4.29 -15.25 5.99
CA HIS A 20 4.78 -16.48 5.38
C HIS A 20 5.70 -16.13 4.21
N PRO A 21 7.00 -15.94 4.47
CA PRO A 21 7.98 -15.74 3.39
C PRO A 21 8.01 -16.92 2.43
N PRO A 22 8.32 -16.70 1.15
CA PRO A 22 8.47 -17.79 0.20
C PRO A 22 9.67 -18.68 0.61
N MET A 23 9.54 -19.99 0.44
CA MET A 23 10.62 -20.94 0.71
C MET A 23 11.76 -20.86 -0.33
N LEU A 24 11.48 -20.34 -1.53
CA LEU A 24 12.48 -20.18 -2.58
C LEU A 24 13.21 -18.85 -2.39
N ASP A 25 14.53 -18.91 -2.45
CA ASP A 25 15.35 -17.71 -2.48
C ASP A 25 15.11 -16.97 -3.80
N HIS A 26 14.55 -15.79 -3.70
CA HIS A 26 14.36 -14.88 -4.83
C HIS A 26 15.53 -13.91 -4.98
N GLY A 27 16.76 -14.40 -4.79
CA GLY A 27 17.97 -13.61 -4.89
C GLY A 27 18.24 -12.79 -3.63
N ALA A 28 18.77 -11.57 -3.77
CA ALA A 28 19.26 -10.74 -2.68
C ALA A 28 18.15 -10.08 -1.81
N ILE A 29 16.92 -10.60 -1.78
CA ILE A 29 15.86 -10.12 -0.86
C ILE A 29 16.02 -10.80 0.49
N HIS A 30 16.24 -10.01 1.54
CA HIS A 30 16.22 -10.48 2.91
C HIS A 30 14.77 -10.62 3.41
N TRP A 31 14.30 -11.85 3.54
CA TRP A 31 12.93 -12.12 3.98
C TRP A 31 12.82 -12.12 5.51
N LEU A 32 11.85 -11.38 6.03
CA LEU A 32 11.51 -11.34 7.44
C LEU A 32 10.13 -11.95 7.66
N SER A 33 10.06 -12.93 8.56
CA SER A 33 8.78 -13.49 9.00
C SER A 33 8.25 -12.69 10.18
N ALA A 34 7.19 -11.89 9.95
CA ALA A 34 6.54 -11.13 11.00
C ALA A 34 5.09 -10.79 10.60
N ASP A 35 4.26 -10.52 11.61
CA ASP A 35 2.88 -10.09 11.46
C ASP A 35 2.72 -8.67 12.01
N LEU A 36 2.28 -7.75 11.16
CA LEU A 36 2.04 -6.35 11.52
C LEU A 36 1.03 -6.17 12.65
N THR A 37 0.13 -7.15 12.83
CA THR A 37 -0.88 -7.14 13.89
C THR A 37 -0.36 -7.67 15.23
N GLN A 38 0.89 -8.18 15.27
CA GLN A 38 1.54 -8.78 16.44
C GLN A 38 2.85 -8.02 16.71
N PRO A 39 2.85 -6.96 17.55
CA PRO A 39 4.02 -6.11 17.78
C PRO A 39 5.28 -6.85 18.21
N GLU A 40 5.12 -7.92 18.98
CA GLU A 40 6.23 -8.76 19.45
C GLU A 40 6.97 -9.48 18.32
N SER A 41 6.30 -9.74 17.19
CA SER A 41 6.92 -10.35 16.00
C SER A 41 7.87 -9.40 15.29
N LEU A 42 7.75 -8.09 15.55
CA LEU A 42 8.56 -7.03 14.93
C LEU A 42 9.85 -6.71 15.72
N ARG A 43 10.14 -7.38 16.81
CA ARG A 43 11.29 -7.09 17.70
C ARG A 43 12.65 -7.29 17.04
N ASN A 44 12.72 -8.16 16.04
CA ASN A 44 13.97 -8.54 15.36
C ASN A 44 14.13 -7.89 13.98
N LEU A 45 13.57 -6.69 13.79
CA LEU A 45 13.79 -5.95 12.56
C LEU A 45 15.26 -5.50 12.44
N PRO A 46 15.80 -5.44 11.22
CA PRO A 46 17.18 -5.00 10.99
C PRO A 46 17.35 -3.54 11.42
N ARG A 47 18.57 -3.22 11.85
CA ARG A 47 18.95 -1.83 12.12
C ARG A 47 19.37 -1.13 10.84
N GLY A 48 19.27 0.20 10.81
CA GLY A 48 19.75 0.99 9.68
C GLY A 48 18.81 1.05 8.49
N ILE A 49 17.55 0.64 8.63
CA ILE A 49 16.52 0.87 7.61
C ILE A 49 16.30 2.36 7.45
N THR A 50 16.58 2.88 6.26
CA THR A 50 16.47 4.30 5.94
C THR A 50 15.18 4.65 5.19
N ARG A 51 14.59 3.69 4.48
CA ARG A 51 13.39 3.90 3.67
C ARG A 51 12.39 2.78 3.91
N LEU A 52 11.12 3.14 4.05
CA LEU A 52 10.03 2.19 4.26
C LEU A 52 8.99 2.34 3.15
N VAL A 53 8.60 1.22 2.54
CA VAL A 53 7.42 1.15 1.66
C VAL A 53 6.35 0.32 2.35
N TYR A 54 5.26 0.97 2.76
CA TYR A 54 4.14 0.34 3.44
C TYR A 54 3.01 0.04 2.45
N LEU A 55 2.85 -1.23 2.07
CA LEU A 55 1.89 -1.68 1.05
C LEU A 55 1.22 -3.03 1.42
N PRO A 56 0.73 -3.20 2.65
CA PRO A 56 0.11 -4.44 3.07
C PRO A 56 -1.25 -4.66 2.39
N THR A 57 -1.76 -5.88 2.52
CA THR A 57 -3.12 -6.23 2.12
C THR A 57 -3.80 -6.89 3.31
N PRO A 58 -4.97 -6.42 3.76
CA PRO A 58 -5.70 -7.07 4.85
C PRO A 58 -6.25 -8.42 4.38
N ASP A 59 -6.39 -9.36 5.31
CA ASP A 59 -6.89 -10.71 5.02
C ASP A 59 -8.37 -10.73 4.65
N ARG A 60 -9.13 -9.80 5.23
CA ARG A 60 -10.58 -9.70 5.03
C ARG A 60 -10.95 -8.26 4.70
N ARG A 61 -12.02 -8.10 3.91
CA ARG A 61 -12.59 -6.79 3.63
C ARG A 61 -13.59 -6.39 4.71
N GLU A 62 -13.10 -6.21 5.93
CA GLU A 62 -13.86 -5.86 7.13
C GLU A 62 -13.20 -4.68 7.83
N PRO A 63 -13.97 -3.80 8.53
CA PRO A 63 -13.41 -2.61 9.18
C PRO A 63 -12.29 -2.93 10.15
N ALA A 64 -12.45 -3.95 11.00
CA ALA A 64 -11.45 -4.34 11.99
C ALA A 64 -10.15 -4.84 11.36
N ALA A 65 -10.23 -5.68 10.30
CA ALA A 65 -9.05 -6.18 9.60
C ALA A 65 -8.31 -5.05 8.85
N TYR A 66 -9.04 -4.08 8.28
CA TYR A 66 -8.45 -2.91 7.66
C TYR A 66 -7.73 -2.04 8.70
N ARG A 67 -8.38 -1.75 9.85
CA ARG A 67 -7.78 -0.97 10.92
C ARG A 67 -6.52 -1.63 11.44
N ALA A 68 -6.60 -2.91 11.82
CA ALA A 68 -5.47 -3.68 12.32
C ALA A 68 -4.28 -3.68 11.33
N THR A 69 -4.58 -3.70 10.00
CA THR A 69 -3.53 -3.73 8.98
C THR A 69 -2.99 -2.35 8.67
N PHE A 70 -3.84 -1.33 8.44
CA PHE A 70 -3.37 -0.05 7.90
C PHE A 70 -3.04 0.98 8.97
N VAL A 71 -3.72 0.96 10.12
CA VAL A 71 -3.49 1.92 11.20
C VAL A 71 -2.59 1.31 12.26
N ASP A 72 -3.07 0.27 12.94
CA ASP A 72 -2.35 -0.33 14.06
C ASP A 72 -1.03 -0.96 13.60
N GLY A 73 -1.04 -1.70 12.48
CA GLY A 73 0.15 -2.32 11.90
C GLY A 73 1.18 -1.31 11.39
N LEU A 74 0.76 -0.16 10.87
CA LEU A 74 1.68 0.93 10.51
C LEU A 74 2.35 1.50 11.76
N GLN A 75 1.56 1.78 12.83
CA GLN A 75 2.09 2.27 14.08
C GLN A 75 3.10 1.28 14.70
N HIS A 76 2.74 -0.01 14.80
CA HIS A 76 3.63 -1.04 15.32
C HIS A 76 4.96 -1.11 14.57
N LEU A 77 4.91 -1.03 13.23
CA LEU A 77 6.12 -1.09 12.41
C LEU A 77 6.99 0.16 12.59
N LEU A 78 6.38 1.34 12.66
CA LEU A 78 7.11 2.60 12.89
C LEU A 78 7.77 2.60 14.27
N ASP A 79 7.07 2.12 15.31
CA ASP A 79 7.61 2.02 16.66
C ASP A 79 8.78 1.02 16.74
N ALA A 80 8.64 -0.14 16.07
CA ALA A 80 9.67 -1.17 16.06
C ALA A 80 10.94 -0.75 15.28
N LEU A 81 10.80 0.00 14.19
CA LEU A 81 11.95 0.52 13.42
C LEU A 81 12.69 1.65 14.13
N GLY A 82 12.00 2.37 15.01
CA GLY A 82 12.56 3.56 15.63
C GLY A 82 12.72 4.74 14.65
N ARG A 83 12.55 5.94 15.14
CA ARG A 83 12.46 7.16 14.30
C ARG A 83 13.81 7.65 13.77
N GLN A 84 14.92 7.27 14.41
CA GLN A 84 16.25 7.82 14.09
C GLN A 84 16.84 7.35 12.76
N SER A 85 16.46 6.18 12.30
CA SER A 85 17.00 5.59 11.06
C SER A 85 16.19 5.95 9.82
N LEU A 86 14.87 6.19 9.96
CA LEU A 86 13.99 6.44 8.84
C LEU A 86 14.17 7.86 8.28
N GLN A 87 14.52 7.93 7.01
CA GLN A 87 14.61 9.16 6.24
C GLN A 87 13.33 9.39 5.42
N ARG A 88 12.67 8.31 4.99
CA ARG A 88 11.45 8.39 4.18
C ARG A 88 10.53 7.20 4.38
N VAL A 89 9.23 7.48 4.43
CA VAL A 89 8.16 6.48 4.45
C VAL A 89 7.20 6.72 3.28
N LEU A 90 6.94 5.71 2.47
CA LEU A 90 5.93 5.73 1.43
C LEU A 90 4.77 4.81 1.83
N LEU A 91 3.60 5.39 2.03
CA LEU A 91 2.35 4.67 2.26
C LEU A 91 1.59 4.50 0.94
N VAL A 92 1.30 3.26 0.56
CA VAL A 92 0.38 2.98 -0.54
C VAL A 92 -1.05 3.01 -0.03
N SER A 93 -1.75 4.08 -0.36
CA SER A 93 -3.15 4.33 -0.08
C SER A 93 -4.00 4.07 -1.34
N SER A 94 -5.22 4.55 -1.37
CA SER A 94 -6.17 4.32 -2.46
C SER A 94 -6.97 5.58 -2.81
N SER A 95 -7.35 5.72 -4.07
CA SER A 95 -8.32 6.72 -4.52
C SER A 95 -9.71 6.60 -3.83
N ALA A 96 -9.96 5.50 -3.09
CA ALA A 96 -11.16 5.34 -2.28
C ALA A 96 -11.33 6.40 -1.17
N VAL A 97 -10.26 7.12 -0.80
CA VAL A 97 -10.30 8.22 0.17
C VAL A 97 -11.07 9.43 -0.35
N TYR A 98 -11.16 9.63 -1.67
CA TYR A 98 -11.87 10.77 -2.25
C TYR A 98 -13.40 10.64 -2.24
N GLY A 99 -13.93 9.42 -2.11
CA GLY A 99 -15.37 9.17 -2.20
C GLY A 99 -15.90 9.40 -3.63
N GLU A 100 -17.10 9.96 -3.73
CA GLU A 100 -17.78 10.24 -5.00
C GLU A 100 -17.64 11.71 -5.37
N GLN A 101 -17.11 11.97 -6.54
CA GLN A 101 -16.86 13.32 -7.03
C GLN A 101 -17.73 13.68 -8.26
N GLY A 102 -18.75 12.90 -8.57
CA GLY A 102 -19.67 13.17 -9.70
C GLY A 102 -18.99 13.14 -11.08
N GLY A 103 -17.83 12.50 -11.20
CA GLY A 103 -17.02 12.47 -12.42
C GLY A 103 -16.05 13.64 -12.57
N HIS A 104 -15.95 14.52 -11.59
CA HIS A 104 -14.94 15.60 -11.59
C HIS A 104 -13.52 15.03 -11.37
N TRP A 105 -12.54 15.72 -11.93
CA TRP A 105 -11.14 15.43 -11.69
C TRP A 105 -10.78 15.66 -10.22
N VAL A 106 -9.94 14.80 -9.69
CA VAL A 106 -9.37 14.91 -8.35
C VAL A 106 -7.85 14.94 -8.42
N ASP A 107 -7.26 15.67 -7.50
CA ASP A 107 -5.82 15.81 -7.31
C ASP A 107 -5.46 15.68 -5.82
N GLU A 108 -4.20 15.93 -5.47
CA GLU A 108 -3.71 15.87 -4.10
C GLU A 108 -4.31 16.94 -3.17
N HIS A 109 -4.87 18.02 -3.71
CA HIS A 109 -5.50 19.11 -2.96
C HIS A 109 -7.01 18.88 -2.77
N THR A 110 -7.59 17.96 -3.52
CA THR A 110 -9.01 17.62 -3.40
C THR A 110 -9.29 17.03 -2.02
N PRO A 111 -10.30 17.56 -1.27
CA PRO A 111 -10.64 17.04 0.04
C PRO A 111 -10.97 15.55 0.02
N ALA A 112 -10.33 14.80 0.90
CA ALA A 112 -10.61 13.38 1.09
C ALA A 112 -11.88 13.21 1.94
N VAL A 113 -12.97 12.72 1.33
CA VAL A 113 -14.27 12.49 1.97
C VAL A 113 -14.72 11.06 1.63
N PRO A 114 -14.16 10.04 2.29
CA PRO A 114 -14.45 8.65 1.98
C PRO A 114 -15.91 8.28 2.30
N ARG A 115 -16.56 7.52 1.40
CA ARG A 115 -17.91 6.98 1.61
C ARG A 115 -17.92 5.61 2.28
N GLY A 116 -16.87 4.84 2.12
CA GLY A 116 -16.75 3.48 2.64
C GLY A 116 -15.72 3.36 3.75
N PHE A 117 -15.89 2.35 4.60
CA PHE A 117 -14.97 2.10 5.71
C PHE A 117 -13.51 1.94 5.26
N ASN A 118 -13.28 1.34 4.08
CA ASN A 118 -11.94 1.14 3.55
C ASN A 118 -11.24 2.47 3.25
N GLY A 119 -11.94 3.44 2.66
CA GLY A 119 -11.41 4.77 2.46
C GLY A 119 -11.20 5.53 3.77
N ALA A 120 -12.13 5.40 4.72
CA ALA A 120 -12.04 6.04 6.04
C ALA A 120 -10.81 5.55 6.83
N VAL A 121 -10.58 4.23 6.88
CA VAL A 121 -9.41 3.65 7.55
C VAL A 121 -8.10 4.05 6.86
N LEU A 122 -8.07 4.07 5.53
CA LEU A 122 -6.88 4.52 4.81
C LEU A 122 -6.58 6.00 5.07
N LEU A 123 -7.61 6.86 5.12
CA LEU A 123 -7.43 8.27 5.47
C LEU A 123 -6.89 8.44 6.90
N GLU A 124 -7.35 7.61 7.85
CA GLU A 124 -6.79 7.57 9.21
C GLU A 124 -5.29 7.18 9.20
N ALA A 125 -4.91 6.18 8.41
CA ALA A 125 -3.51 5.80 8.24
C ALA A 125 -2.66 6.91 7.59
N GLU A 126 -3.20 7.66 6.62
CA GLU A 126 -2.54 8.84 6.03
C GLU A 126 -2.30 9.92 7.08
N GLN A 127 -3.30 10.20 7.93
CA GLN A 127 -3.21 11.17 9.02
C GLN A 127 -2.19 10.73 10.08
N LEU A 128 -2.20 9.44 10.46
CA LEU A 128 -1.23 8.87 11.38
C LEU A 128 0.21 9.07 10.85
N LEU A 129 0.43 8.78 9.57
CA LEU A 129 1.75 8.95 8.96
C LEU A 129 2.15 10.43 8.87
N ALA A 130 1.23 11.31 8.51
CA ALA A 130 1.48 12.77 8.44
C ALA A 130 1.87 13.39 9.80
N ALA A 131 1.42 12.79 10.90
CA ALA A 131 1.79 13.21 12.26
C ALA A 131 3.20 12.73 12.70
N GLN A 132 3.86 11.87 11.92
CA GLN A 132 5.20 11.37 12.26
C GLN A 132 6.29 12.37 11.85
N PRO A 133 7.37 12.54 12.63
CA PRO A 133 8.48 13.41 12.30
C PRO A 133 9.44 12.77 11.29
N VAL A 134 8.91 12.30 10.15
CA VAL A 134 9.65 11.67 9.06
C VAL A 134 9.10 12.18 7.73
N THR A 135 9.96 12.36 6.73
CA THR A 135 9.51 12.67 5.37
C THR A 135 8.59 11.56 4.87
N SER A 136 7.36 11.89 4.53
CA SER A 136 6.37 10.88 4.11
C SER A 136 5.76 11.22 2.76
N ILE A 137 5.43 10.16 2.02
CA ILE A 137 4.71 10.23 0.74
C ILE A 137 3.51 9.31 0.84
N VAL A 138 2.33 9.82 0.51
CA VAL A 138 1.11 9.04 0.38
C VAL A 138 0.78 8.87 -1.09
N LEU A 139 0.80 7.63 -1.57
CA LEU A 139 0.47 7.30 -2.95
C LEU A 139 -0.94 6.70 -3.04
N ARG A 140 -1.93 7.52 -3.40
CA ARG A 140 -3.34 7.13 -3.55
C ARG A 140 -3.56 6.45 -4.90
N LEU A 141 -3.32 5.14 -4.96
CA LEU A 141 -3.44 4.36 -6.19
C LEU A 141 -4.90 4.16 -6.62
N ALA A 142 -5.12 4.20 -7.92
CA ALA A 142 -6.34 3.71 -8.55
C ALA A 142 -6.42 2.18 -8.51
N GLY A 143 -7.51 1.59 -9.00
CA GLY A 143 -7.68 0.14 -9.01
C GLY A 143 -6.56 -0.58 -9.77
N LEU A 144 -5.84 -1.46 -9.11
CA LEU A 144 -4.73 -2.22 -9.71
C LEU A 144 -5.25 -3.29 -10.69
N TYR A 145 -4.56 -3.42 -11.83
CA TYR A 145 -4.76 -4.52 -12.78
C TYR A 145 -3.41 -5.04 -13.32
N GLY A 146 -3.43 -6.22 -13.94
CA GLY A 146 -2.25 -6.85 -14.53
C GLY A 146 -1.97 -8.23 -13.95
N PRO A 147 -0.79 -8.83 -14.19
CA PRO A 147 -0.44 -10.15 -13.68
C PRO A 147 -0.57 -10.25 -12.17
N GLY A 148 -1.37 -11.22 -11.70
CA GLY A 148 -1.74 -11.40 -10.29
C GLY A 148 -2.91 -10.53 -9.80
N ARG A 149 -3.52 -9.72 -10.67
CA ARG A 149 -4.68 -8.85 -10.38
C ARG A 149 -5.71 -8.95 -11.51
N LEU A 150 -6.26 -10.15 -11.71
CA LEU A 150 -7.13 -10.49 -12.84
C LEU A 150 -8.64 -10.41 -12.53
N GLN A 151 -9.04 -10.00 -11.33
CA GLN A 151 -10.43 -10.06 -10.85
C GLN A 151 -11.43 -9.36 -11.81
N LEU A 152 -11.03 -8.25 -12.43
CA LEU A 152 -11.88 -7.57 -13.41
C LEU A 152 -12.05 -8.42 -14.68
N LEU A 153 -10.96 -8.98 -15.19
CA LEU A 153 -11.00 -9.86 -16.37
C LEU A 153 -11.81 -11.11 -16.11
N GLU A 154 -11.68 -11.72 -14.94
CA GLU A 154 -12.44 -12.89 -14.52
C GLU A 154 -13.94 -12.58 -14.43
N ARG A 155 -14.31 -11.42 -13.89
CA ARG A 155 -15.71 -10.97 -13.87
C ARG A 155 -16.26 -10.74 -15.27
N LEU A 156 -15.49 -10.13 -16.17
CA LEU A 156 -15.86 -9.92 -17.57
C LEU A 156 -16.04 -11.26 -18.28
N ARG A 157 -15.09 -12.18 -18.17
CA ARG A 157 -15.16 -13.52 -18.78
C ARG A 157 -16.33 -14.34 -18.26
N ALA A 158 -16.69 -14.18 -17.00
CA ALA A 158 -17.82 -14.85 -16.38
C ALA A 158 -19.18 -14.17 -16.65
N GLY A 159 -19.24 -13.12 -17.49
CA GLY A 159 -20.47 -12.36 -17.74
C GLY A 159 -21.04 -11.62 -16.53
N ARG A 160 -20.25 -11.46 -15.46
CA ARG A 160 -20.67 -10.84 -14.19
C ARG A 160 -20.30 -9.36 -14.08
N ALA A 161 -19.73 -8.77 -15.10
CA ALA A 161 -19.46 -7.34 -15.15
C ALA A 161 -20.75 -6.61 -15.56
N ALA A 162 -21.13 -5.61 -14.77
CA ALA A 162 -22.26 -4.74 -15.06
C ALA A 162 -21.84 -3.29 -14.88
N VAL A 163 -22.33 -2.43 -15.73
CA VAL A 163 -22.16 -0.96 -15.63
C VAL A 163 -23.55 -0.29 -15.66
N PRO A 164 -23.75 0.79 -14.91
CA PRO A 164 -24.97 1.59 -15.04
C PRO A 164 -25.11 2.15 -16.45
N ARG A 165 -26.30 2.06 -17.02
CA ARG A 165 -26.57 2.62 -18.36
C ARG A 165 -27.00 4.08 -18.32
N THR A 166 -27.50 4.52 -17.18
CA THR A 166 -28.14 5.84 -17.00
C THR A 166 -27.23 6.92 -16.46
N LEU A 167 -26.09 6.53 -15.86
CA LEU A 167 -25.12 7.45 -15.29
C LEU A 167 -23.71 7.08 -15.77
N PRO A 168 -22.86 8.08 -16.06
CA PRO A 168 -21.45 7.82 -16.34
C PRO A 168 -20.81 7.08 -15.17
N HIS A 169 -20.06 6.01 -15.47
CA HIS A 169 -19.29 5.25 -14.49
C HIS A 169 -17.81 5.34 -14.81
N TRP A 170 -17.11 6.13 -14.04
CA TRP A 170 -15.66 6.31 -14.18
C TRP A 170 -14.90 5.24 -13.41
N ALA A 171 -14.00 4.55 -14.07
CA ALA A 171 -13.18 3.51 -13.48
C ALA A 171 -11.69 3.79 -13.76
N ASN A 172 -11.03 4.42 -12.79
CA ASN A 172 -9.59 4.65 -12.86
C ASN A 172 -8.84 3.36 -12.55
N ARG A 173 -7.81 3.07 -13.36
CA ARG A 173 -6.98 1.88 -13.24
C ARG A 173 -5.51 2.22 -13.47
N ILE A 174 -4.64 1.48 -12.77
CA ILE A 174 -3.19 1.54 -12.98
C ILE A 174 -2.64 0.12 -13.09
N HIS A 175 -1.72 -0.08 -14.04
CA HIS A 175 -1.05 -1.37 -14.17
C HIS A 175 -0.10 -1.62 -12.99
N VAL A 176 0.02 -2.89 -12.56
CA VAL A 176 0.85 -3.23 -11.38
C VAL A 176 2.33 -2.91 -11.57
N ASP A 177 2.83 -2.92 -12.81
CA ASP A 177 4.22 -2.56 -13.09
C ASP A 177 4.44 -1.04 -13.05
N ASP A 178 3.45 -0.25 -13.48
CA ASP A 178 3.50 1.21 -13.40
C ASP A 178 3.39 1.67 -11.95
N ALA A 179 2.50 1.04 -11.17
CA ALA A 179 2.42 1.30 -9.73
C ALA A 179 3.74 0.99 -9.02
N ALA A 180 4.40 -0.14 -9.37
CA ALA A 180 5.70 -0.49 -8.80
C ALA A 180 6.81 0.49 -9.23
N ALA A 181 6.79 0.96 -10.49
CA ALA A 181 7.72 1.96 -10.99
C ALA A 181 7.53 3.31 -10.27
N ALA A 182 6.28 3.76 -10.10
CA ALA A 182 5.96 4.98 -9.39
C ALA A 182 6.44 4.94 -7.93
N ILE A 183 6.21 3.83 -7.21
CA ILE A 183 6.69 3.64 -5.83
C ILE A 183 8.21 3.80 -5.76
N VAL A 184 8.95 3.12 -6.64
CA VAL A 184 10.42 3.16 -6.65
C VAL A 184 10.94 4.55 -7.01
N HIS A 185 10.28 5.24 -7.95
CA HIS A 185 10.63 6.61 -8.31
C HIS A 185 10.43 7.57 -7.14
N LEU A 186 9.25 7.57 -6.54
CA LEU A 186 8.91 8.45 -5.42
C LEU A 186 9.77 8.19 -4.16
N LEU A 187 10.16 6.94 -3.94
CA LEU A 187 11.01 6.59 -2.81
C LEU A 187 12.43 7.16 -2.95
N ALA A 188 12.85 7.53 -4.16
CA ALA A 188 14.17 8.05 -4.49
C ALA A 188 14.26 9.59 -4.47
N LEU A 189 13.11 10.29 -4.54
CA LEU A 189 13.07 11.76 -4.44
C LEU A 189 13.52 12.25 -3.06
#